data_389cd9dd4ac1bcbcd4a9508c09e0e940
#
_entry.id   389cd9dd4ac1bcbcd4a9508c09e0e940
#
_cell.length_a   1.000
_cell.length_b   1.000
_cell.length_c   1.000
_cell.angle_alpha   90.00
_cell.angle_beta   90.00
_cell.angle_gamma   90.00
#
_symmetry.space_group_name_H-M   'P 1'
#
loop_
_entity.id
_entity.type
_entity.pdbx_description
1 polymer ?
#
loop_
_entity_poly.entity_id
_entity_poly.type
_entity_poly.pdbx_seq_one_letter_code
_entity_poly.pdbx_strand_id
1 'polypeptide(L)'
;MSYQLVLKNCHVLDPGRGIDRRADIAISDGRIAAIEDSIPEAQTAQAAQVLDVSGAGRYVVPGLIDLHAHVARGGTTPGVGMGCCDPDEIGIRSGVTTVLDAGSVGIANAGVFPAYILPGARTRVLFYLNVGTFAHSTKNPADVGSLDDIDAEGIASCVQSNPGVVSGMKLRLVGPFVAQAGEQVIDAAIQAARRASVPLMVHIGDLFAAQEPDLDRRMLAVTEYLLGQLDAGDILTHLCTPSVGGVGRSGRQLDPLLQAARSRGVVLDSALGMGNFGYQVAREQYERGLVPDTISSDLTLGGQGFHSLMECMAKFMAIGYSLADVVRMTTVNAAAAAGLAQTAGALAVGRTADITILDVTEGDFRFTDTRKETFSGRHGLRPVHTVRAGELIAPRWGTHPWGWLPETTGKSA
;
A
#
# COMPACT_ATOMS: atom_id res chain seq x y z
N MET A 1 1.32 -37.52 3.61
CA MET A 1 1.63 -36.26 4.34
C MET A 1 0.30 -35.69 4.82
N SER A 2 0.18 -35.28 6.07
CA SER A 2 -1.02 -34.63 6.55
C SER A 2 -0.91 -33.14 6.28
N TYR A 3 -2.00 -32.50 5.81
CA TYR A 3 -2.06 -31.07 5.62
C TYR A 3 -2.18 -30.32 6.96
N GLN A 4 -1.54 -29.16 7.06
CA GLN A 4 -1.70 -28.24 8.20
C GLN A 4 -3.07 -27.58 8.19
N LEU A 5 -3.51 -27.12 7.03
CA LEU A 5 -4.79 -26.46 6.81
C LEU A 5 -5.33 -26.83 5.43
N VAL A 6 -6.63 -27.10 5.34
CA VAL A 6 -7.34 -27.23 4.07
C VAL A 6 -8.46 -26.19 4.03
N LEU A 7 -8.44 -25.35 3.00
CA LEU A 7 -9.52 -24.43 2.66
C LEU A 7 -10.41 -25.11 1.61
N LYS A 8 -11.67 -25.35 1.94
CA LYS A 8 -12.65 -26.04 1.10
C LYS A 8 -13.58 -25.04 0.43
N ASN A 9 -14.04 -25.40 -0.79
CA ASN A 9 -15.07 -24.67 -1.52
C ASN A 9 -14.71 -23.21 -1.83
N CYS A 10 -13.41 -22.90 -2.00
CA CYS A 10 -12.94 -21.55 -2.26
C CYS A 10 -13.42 -21.04 -3.63
N HIS A 11 -13.85 -19.81 -3.73
CA HIS A 11 -13.87 -19.06 -4.99
C HIS A 11 -12.52 -18.35 -5.12
N VAL A 12 -11.60 -18.95 -5.83
CA VAL A 12 -10.22 -18.44 -5.99
C VAL A 12 -10.22 -17.38 -7.07
N LEU A 13 -9.76 -16.18 -6.71
CA LEU A 13 -9.52 -15.07 -7.64
C LEU A 13 -8.05 -14.66 -7.54
N ASP A 14 -7.25 -15.05 -8.54
CA ASP A 14 -5.83 -14.67 -8.67
C ASP A 14 -5.59 -14.03 -10.05
N PRO A 15 -5.74 -12.70 -10.14
CA PRO A 15 -5.58 -11.99 -11.42
C PRO A 15 -4.16 -12.09 -11.99
N GLY A 16 -3.15 -12.29 -11.13
CA GLY A 16 -1.76 -12.47 -11.55
C GLY A 16 -1.53 -13.75 -12.36
N ARG A 17 -2.37 -14.76 -12.13
CA ARG A 17 -2.34 -16.05 -12.83
C ARG A 17 -3.53 -16.27 -13.76
N GLY A 18 -4.44 -15.30 -13.88
CA GLY A 18 -5.66 -15.43 -14.67
C GLY A 18 -6.64 -16.48 -14.13
N ILE A 19 -6.65 -16.68 -12.79
CA ILE A 19 -7.52 -17.67 -12.14
C ILE A 19 -8.75 -16.95 -11.56
N ASP A 20 -9.93 -17.44 -11.96
CA ASP A 20 -11.22 -17.10 -11.37
C ASP A 20 -12.09 -18.36 -11.45
N ARG A 21 -12.02 -19.21 -10.39
CA ARG A 21 -12.72 -20.49 -10.36
C ARG A 21 -12.89 -21.06 -8.95
N ARG A 22 -13.75 -22.06 -8.82
CA ARG A 22 -13.85 -22.88 -7.61
C ARG A 22 -12.63 -23.82 -7.48
N ALA A 23 -12.09 -23.95 -6.27
CA ALA A 23 -11.03 -24.87 -5.92
C ALA A 23 -10.93 -25.07 -4.42
N ASP A 24 -10.25 -26.15 -4.00
CA ASP A 24 -9.75 -26.35 -2.64
C ASP A 24 -8.27 -26.00 -2.59
N ILE A 25 -7.79 -25.50 -1.45
CA ILE A 25 -6.39 -25.16 -1.23
C ILE A 25 -5.88 -25.94 -0.01
N ALA A 26 -4.83 -26.73 -0.20
CA ALA A 26 -4.13 -27.40 0.90
C ALA A 26 -2.82 -26.71 1.24
N ILE A 27 -2.50 -26.68 2.51
CA ILE A 27 -1.33 -26.00 3.07
C ILE A 27 -0.55 -26.98 3.95
N SER A 28 0.77 -27.06 3.75
CA SER A 28 1.70 -27.79 4.58
C SER A 28 2.96 -26.97 4.79
N ASP A 29 3.50 -27.01 5.99
CA ASP A 29 4.75 -26.33 6.36
C ASP A 29 4.76 -24.84 5.96
N GLY A 30 3.62 -24.17 6.15
CA GLY A 30 3.44 -22.76 5.82
C GLY A 30 3.41 -22.43 4.33
N ARG A 31 3.33 -23.46 3.45
CA ARG A 31 3.33 -23.31 1.99
C ARG A 31 2.06 -23.89 1.37
N ILE A 32 1.67 -23.38 0.22
CA ILE A 32 0.62 -23.98 -0.61
C ILE A 32 1.12 -25.31 -1.14
N ALA A 33 0.48 -26.40 -0.71
CA ALA A 33 0.83 -27.76 -1.11
C ALA A 33 0.03 -28.22 -2.34
N ALA A 34 -1.25 -27.80 -2.44
CA ALA A 34 -2.10 -28.13 -3.58
C ALA A 34 -3.16 -27.02 -3.81
N ILE A 35 -3.60 -26.87 -5.06
CA ILE A 35 -4.78 -26.09 -5.47
C ILE A 35 -5.51 -26.95 -6.50
N GLU A 36 -6.58 -27.61 -6.07
CA GLU A 36 -7.30 -28.61 -6.86
C GLU A 36 -8.79 -28.31 -6.90
N ASP A 37 -9.50 -28.81 -7.90
CA ASP A 37 -10.96 -28.62 -7.99
C ASP A 37 -11.67 -29.21 -6.76
N SER A 38 -11.15 -30.31 -6.23
CA SER A 38 -11.58 -30.89 -4.96
C SER A 38 -10.46 -31.74 -4.35
N ILE A 39 -10.11 -31.49 -3.09
CA ILE A 39 -9.21 -32.34 -2.31
C ILE A 39 -10.03 -33.51 -1.74
N PRO A 40 -9.58 -34.78 -1.97
CA PRO A 40 -10.31 -35.96 -1.50
C PRO A 40 -10.57 -35.94 0.01
N GLU A 41 -11.76 -36.42 0.42
CA GLU A 41 -12.18 -36.42 1.84
C GLU A 41 -11.21 -37.19 2.74
N ALA A 42 -10.64 -38.29 2.25
CA ALA A 42 -9.65 -39.08 2.98
C ALA A 42 -8.37 -38.28 3.32
N GLN A 43 -7.98 -37.31 2.48
CA GLN A 43 -6.86 -36.41 2.74
C GLN A 43 -7.28 -35.26 3.64
N THR A 44 -8.47 -34.71 3.41
CA THR A 44 -9.05 -33.63 4.23
C THR A 44 -9.25 -34.08 5.67
N ALA A 45 -9.72 -35.30 5.90
CA ALA A 45 -9.92 -35.87 7.24
C ALA A 45 -8.62 -36.04 8.05
N GLN A 46 -7.47 -36.06 7.39
CA GLN A 46 -6.15 -36.15 8.03
C GLN A 46 -5.51 -34.76 8.26
N ALA A 47 -6.15 -33.68 7.80
CA ALA A 47 -5.65 -32.33 8.00
C ALA A 47 -5.80 -31.89 9.47
N ALA A 48 -4.83 -31.13 9.98
CA ALA A 48 -4.90 -30.60 11.34
C ALA A 48 -6.06 -29.60 11.51
N GLN A 49 -6.39 -28.86 10.44
CA GLN A 49 -7.49 -27.93 10.40
C GLN A 49 -8.17 -27.92 9.03
N VAL A 50 -9.48 -27.82 9.01
CA VAL A 50 -10.30 -27.67 7.79
C VAL A 50 -11.21 -26.48 7.97
N LEU A 51 -11.24 -25.60 6.97
CA LEU A 51 -12.13 -24.44 6.93
C LEU A 51 -12.97 -24.51 5.65
N ASP A 52 -14.28 -24.55 5.79
CA ASP A 52 -15.20 -24.32 4.68
C ASP A 52 -15.29 -22.81 4.40
N VAL A 53 -14.87 -22.42 3.18
CA VAL A 53 -14.83 -21.02 2.74
C VAL A 53 -16.01 -20.71 1.82
N SER A 54 -17.01 -21.58 1.73
CA SER A 54 -18.22 -21.31 0.94
C SER A 54 -18.93 -20.05 1.43
N GLY A 55 -19.53 -19.32 0.49
CA GLY A 55 -20.32 -18.11 0.80
C GLY A 55 -20.61 -17.31 -0.46
N ALA A 56 -21.76 -16.67 -0.51
CA ALA A 56 -22.08 -15.73 -1.58
C ALA A 56 -21.21 -14.47 -1.42
N GLY A 57 -20.58 -14.04 -2.52
CA GLY A 57 -19.69 -12.88 -2.51
C GLY A 57 -18.36 -13.11 -1.78
N ARG A 58 -18.03 -14.35 -1.41
CA ARG A 58 -16.77 -14.69 -0.74
C ARG A 58 -15.72 -15.14 -1.74
N TYR A 59 -14.53 -14.54 -1.62
CA TYR A 59 -13.38 -14.80 -2.46
C TYR A 59 -12.14 -15.14 -1.64
N VAL A 60 -11.31 -16.00 -2.22
CA VAL A 60 -9.96 -16.34 -1.74
C VAL A 60 -8.98 -15.76 -2.73
N VAL A 61 -8.18 -14.79 -2.29
CA VAL A 61 -7.22 -14.06 -3.12
C VAL A 61 -5.80 -14.24 -2.57
N PRO A 62 -4.73 -13.98 -3.36
CA PRO A 62 -3.39 -13.88 -2.79
C PRO A 62 -3.39 -12.90 -1.62
N GLY A 63 -2.53 -13.12 -0.64
CA GLY A 63 -2.41 -12.21 0.49
C GLY A 63 -2.23 -10.77 0.04
N LEU A 64 -3.09 -9.89 0.53
CA LEU A 64 -3.03 -8.47 0.20
C LEU A 64 -1.71 -7.86 0.70
N ILE A 65 -1.20 -6.91 -0.07
CA ILE A 65 0.04 -6.17 0.22
C ILE A 65 -0.31 -4.68 0.26
N ASP A 66 -0.09 -4.05 1.39
CA ASP A 66 -0.16 -2.60 1.53
C ASP A 66 1.24 -2.02 1.29
N LEU A 67 1.43 -1.44 0.10
CA LEU A 67 2.74 -0.95 -0.34
C LEU A 67 3.15 0.35 0.37
N HIS A 68 2.20 1.03 1.03
CA HIS A 68 2.41 2.33 1.63
C HIS A 68 1.55 2.49 2.88
N ALA A 69 2.15 2.32 4.05
CA ALA A 69 1.57 2.62 5.34
C ALA A 69 2.66 3.12 6.30
N HIS A 70 2.31 3.44 7.53
CA HIS A 70 3.26 3.93 8.54
C HIS A 70 3.15 3.08 9.80
N VAL A 71 4.18 2.24 10.04
CA VAL A 71 4.18 1.23 11.12
C VAL A 71 5.41 1.28 12.03
N ALA A 72 6.25 2.31 11.92
CA ALA A 72 7.43 2.51 12.76
C ALA A 72 7.06 2.95 14.19
N ARG A 73 6.16 2.21 14.84
CA ARG A 73 5.69 2.50 16.20
C ARG A 73 6.85 2.49 17.19
N GLY A 74 7.04 3.61 17.90
CA GLY A 74 8.20 3.82 18.78
C GLY A 74 9.41 4.44 18.08
N GLY A 75 9.47 4.48 16.75
CA GLY A 75 10.48 5.22 15.98
C GLY A 75 10.16 6.70 15.84
N THR A 76 8.92 7.08 16.10
CA THR A 76 8.45 8.47 16.11
C THR A 76 7.86 8.80 17.47
N THR A 77 7.99 10.06 17.91
CA THR A 77 7.44 10.50 19.18
C THR A 77 6.00 10.97 18.99
N PRO A 78 5.00 10.34 19.65
CA PRO A 78 3.61 10.79 19.57
C PRO A 78 3.45 12.26 19.96
N GLY A 79 2.71 13.02 19.15
CA GLY A 79 2.50 14.45 19.36
C GLY A 79 3.67 15.35 18.94
N VAL A 80 4.80 14.77 18.55
CA VAL A 80 5.96 15.48 17.98
C VAL A 80 6.10 15.13 16.50
N GLY A 81 6.13 13.84 16.19
CA GLY A 81 6.18 13.33 14.83
C GLY A 81 4.85 12.69 14.43
N MET A 82 4.85 12.03 13.27
CA MET A 82 3.69 11.30 12.76
C MET A 82 3.40 10.06 13.61
N GLY A 83 2.14 9.82 13.93
CA GLY A 83 1.74 8.60 14.61
C GLY A 83 1.76 7.40 13.67
N CYS A 84 2.37 6.29 14.12
CA CYS A 84 2.45 5.05 13.35
C CYS A 84 1.51 3.98 13.91
N CYS A 85 0.89 3.20 13.00
CA CYS A 85 -0.01 2.12 13.32
C CYS A 85 0.73 0.89 13.88
N ASP A 86 -0.01 0.01 14.54
CA ASP A 86 0.47 -1.33 14.83
C ASP A 86 0.42 -2.17 13.53
N PRO A 87 1.53 -2.84 13.13
CA PRO A 87 1.58 -3.58 11.88
C PRO A 87 0.59 -4.75 11.81
N ASP A 88 0.28 -5.40 12.92
CA ASP A 88 -0.68 -6.51 12.93
C ASP A 88 -2.13 -6.03 12.87
N GLU A 89 -2.42 -4.85 13.40
CA GLU A 89 -3.78 -4.28 13.34
C GLU A 89 -4.18 -3.92 11.91
N ILE A 90 -3.30 -3.23 11.17
CA ILE A 90 -3.56 -2.87 9.77
C ILE A 90 -3.13 -3.97 8.79
N GLY A 91 -2.42 -4.98 9.28
CA GLY A 91 -1.92 -6.14 8.56
C GLY A 91 -2.85 -7.36 8.69
N ILE A 92 -2.35 -8.41 9.33
CA ILE A 92 -3.01 -9.73 9.40
C ILE A 92 -4.40 -9.71 10.02
N ARG A 93 -4.71 -8.74 10.87
CA ARG A 93 -6.05 -8.58 11.50
C ARG A 93 -7.04 -7.83 10.61
N SER A 94 -6.57 -7.25 9.50
CA SER A 94 -7.39 -6.53 8.52
C SER A 94 -7.37 -7.15 7.12
N GLY A 95 -6.84 -8.37 6.98
CA GLY A 95 -6.79 -9.07 5.69
C GLY A 95 -5.52 -8.83 4.88
N VAL A 96 -4.53 -8.12 5.42
CA VAL A 96 -3.28 -7.78 4.74
C VAL A 96 -2.14 -8.64 5.29
N THR A 97 -1.42 -9.35 4.43
CA THR A 97 -0.33 -10.25 4.84
C THR A 97 1.04 -9.59 4.87
N THR A 98 1.19 -8.51 4.12
CA THR A 98 2.45 -7.76 4.00
C THR A 98 2.18 -6.26 4.03
N VAL A 99 2.91 -5.53 4.86
CA VAL A 99 2.85 -4.06 4.98
C VAL A 99 4.25 -3.48 4.76
N LEU A 100 4.33 -2.43 3.95
CA LEU A 100 5.55 -1.66 3.76
C LEU A 100 5.41 -0.30 4.43
N ASP A 101 6.33 0.00 5.34
CA ASP A 101 6.44 1.35 5.92
C ASP A 101 7.03 2.30 4.89
N ALA A 102 6.33 3.36 4.60
CA ALA A 102 6.72 4.29 3.53
C ALA A 102 7.54 5.48 4.05
N GLY A 103 8.62 5.18 4.74
CA GLY A 103 9.61 6.17 5.14
C GLY A 103 9.26 6.93 6.42
N SER A 104 8.65 6.28 7.39
CA SER A 104 8.45 6.87 8.73
C SER A 104 9.77 7.21 9.43
N VAL A 105 10.85 6.53 9.07
CA VAL A 105 12.17 6.67 9.70
C VAL A 105 13.25 7.01 8.68
N GLY A 106 14.22 7.80 9.11
CA GLY A 106 15.49 8.02 8.44
C GLY A 106 16.62 7.23 9.11
N ILE A 107 17.86 7.49 8.69
CA ILE A 107 19.04 6.77 9.20
C ILE A 107 19.22 6.90 10.72
N ALA A 108 18.79 8.01 11.32
CA ALA A 108 18.95 8.25 12.76
C ALA A 108 18.12 7.29 13.63
N ASN A 109 17.00 6.77 13.13
CA ASN A 109 16.06 5.97 13.91
C ASN A 109 15.59 4.67 13.21
N ALA A 110 16.18 4.31 12.06
CA ALA A 110 15.86 3.08 11.34
C ALA A 110 16.01 1.79 12.17
N GLY A 111 16.90 1.83 13.18
CA GLY A 111 17.13 0.71 14.10
C GLY A 111 15.89 0.23 14.86
N VAL A 112 14.80 1.03 14.89
CA VAL A 112 13.53 0.61 15.50
C VAL A 112 12.94 -0.62 14.82
N PHE A 113 13.13 -0.77 13.50
CA PHE A 113 12.62 -1.93 12.75
C PHE A 113 13.25 -3.24 13.20
N PRO A 114 14.58 -3.45 13.08
CA PRO A 114 15.18 -4.70 13.51
C PRO A 114 15.11 -4.93 15.03
N ALA A 115 15.09 -3.87 15.84
CA ALA A 115 15.08 -4.02 17.29
C ALA A 115 13.71 -4.33 17.89
N TYR A 116 12.62 -3.78 17.31
CA TYR A 116 11.30 -3.83 17.97
C TYR A 116 10.16 -4.22 17.03
N ILE A 117 10.13 -3.69 15.80
CA ILE A 117 8.98 -3.90 14.92
C ILE A 117 8.99 -5.31 14.33
N LEU A 118 10.10 -5.71 13.69
CA LEU A 118 10.19 -7.01 13.01
C LEU A 118 10.08 -8.19 13.98
N PRO A 119 10.70 -8.19 15.16
CA PRO A 119 10.56 -9.30 16.11
C PRO A 119 9.15 -9.44 16.69
N GLY A 120 8.39 -8.34 16.76
CA GLY A 120 7.05 -8.31 17.37
C GLY A 120 5.90 -8.53 16.40
N ALA A 121 6.11 -8.35 15.09
CA ALA A 121 5.07 -8.43 14.09
C ALA A 121 4.90 -9.85 13.52
N ARG A 122 3.66 -10.33 13.44
CA ARG A 122 3.28 -11.53 12.68
C ARG A 122 2.99 -11.20 11.21
N THR A 123 2.57 -9.98 10.93
CA THR A 123 2.49 -9.40 9.59
C THR A 123 3.90 -9.32 9.01
N ARG A 124 4.06 -9.64 7.73
CA ARG A 124 5.33 -9.37 7.06
C ARG A 124 5.51 -7.86 6.93
N VAL A 125 6.57 -7.32 7.55
CA VAL A 125 6.89 -5.89 7.48
C VAL A 125 8.19 -5.70 6.73
N LEU A 126 8.17 -4.75 5.77
CA LEU A 126 9.35 -4.18 5.12
C LEU A 126 9.24 -2.66 5.23
N PHE A 127 10.31 -1.93 4.88
CA PHE A 127 10.24 -0.48 4.92
C PHE A 127 11.07 0.20 3.82
N TYR A 128 10.62 1.39 3.45
CA TYR A 128 11.39 2.37 2.69
C TYR A 128 12.10 3.27 3.70
N LEU A 129 13.40 3.46 3.51
CA LEU A 129 14.17 4.38 4.33
C LEU A 129 13.97 5.81 3.83
N ASN A 130 13.55 6.72 4.71
CA ASN A 130 13.40 8.12 4.31
C ASN A 130 14.78 8.72 3.96
N VAL A 131 14.82 9.57 2.94
CA VAL A 131 16.06 10.27 2.54
C VAL A 131 16.50 11.28 3.59
N GLY A 132 15.56 11.87 4.35
CA GLY A 132 15.85 12.76 5.46
C GLY A 132 16.31 11.99 6.70
N THR A 133 17.40 12.44 7.30
CA THR A 133 18.06 11.78 8.44
C THR A 133 17.10 11.47 9.60
N PHE A 134 16.21 12.40 9.94
CA PHE A 134 15.27 12.28 11.07
C PHE A 134 13.83 11.97 10.66
N ALA A 135 13.51 12.09 9.37
CA ALA A 135 12.19 11.85 8.80
C ALA A 135 11.05 12.46 9.65
N HIS A 136 10.05 11.64 9.98
CA HIS A 136 8.85 12.04 10.72
C HIS A 136 9.02 12.11 12.25
N SER A 137 10.24 12.03 12.76
CA SER A 137 10.49 12.03 14.21
C SER A 137 10.67 13.41 14.81
N THR A 138 10.53 14.48 14.03
CA THR A 138 10.64 15.88 14.49
C THR A 138 9.34 16.64 14.32
N LYS A 139 9.26 17.85 14.91
CA LYS A 139 8.14 18.78 14.67
C LYS A 139 8.16 19.40 13.27
N ASN A 140 9.29 19.34 12.58
CA ASN A 140 9.37 19.82 11.21
C ASN A 140 8.60 18.84 10.31
N PRO A 141 7.51 19.27 9.67
CA PRO A 141 6.74 18.39 8.81
C PRO A 141 7.46 18.06 7.49
N ALA A 142 8.49 18.83 7.10
CA ALA A 142 9.31 18.54 5.94
C ALA A 142 10.43 17.56 6.35
N ASP A 143 10.64 16.51 5.57
CA ASP A 143 11.68 15.52 5.83
C ASP A 143 13.06 16.07 5.47
N VAL A 144 13.11 16.99 4.50
CA VAL A 144 14.31 17.63 3.99
C VAL A 144 14.16 19.15 4.12
N GLY A 145 14.97 19.74 4.98
CA GLY A 145 15.06 21.20 5.18
C GLY A 145 16.34 21.80 4.57
N SER A 146 17.31 20.96 4.24
CA SER A 146 18.55 21.31 3.53
C SER A 146 19.07 20.09 2.78
N LEU A 147 20.01 20.27 1.85
CA LEU A 147 20.67 19.14 1.19
C LEU A 147 21.50 18.29 2.14
N ASP A 148 21.98 18.88 3.25
CA ASP A 148 22.76 18.17 4.27
C ASP A 148 21.92 17.15 5.07
N ASP A 149 20.59 17.22 4.97
CA ASP A 149 19.71 16.20 5.56
C ASP A 149 19.77 14.87 4.80
N ILE A 150 20.35 14.85 3.59
CA ILE A 150 20.45 13.67 2.73
C ILE A 150 21.88 13.11 2.81
N ASP A 151 22.13 12.23 3.77
CA ASP A 151 23.41 11.52 3.92
C ASP A 151 23.45 10.26 3.05
N ALA A 152 23.92 10.38 1.81
CA ALA A 152 23.97 9.27 0.85
C ALA A 152 24.87 8.09 1.31
N GLU A 153 25.93 8.35 2.11
CA GLU A 153 26.79 7.30 2.64
C GLU A 153 26.14 6.56 3.82
N GLY A 154 25.59 7.33 4.76
CA GLY A 154 24.81 6.77 5.86
C GLY A 154 23.61 5.96 5.38
N ILE A 155 22.90 6.43 4.35
CA ILE A 155 21.81 5.71 3.70
C ILE A 155 22.30 4.37 3.12
N ALA A 156 23.35 4.37 2.31
CA ALA A 156 23.90 3.15 1.72
C ALA A 156 24.34 2.14 2.79
N SER A 157 24.98 2.62 3.84
CA SER A 157 25.39 1.82 5.00
C SER A 157 24.19 1.20 5.74
N CYS A 158 23.12 1.98 5.95
CA CYS A 158 21.90 1.53 6.59
C CYS A 158 21.20 0.45 5.75
N VAL A 159 21.09 0.63 4.44
CA VAL A 159 20.51 -0.37 3.52
C VAL A 159 21.31 -1.69 3.56
N GLN A 160 22.64 -1.61 3.48
CA GLN A 160 23.51 -2.78 3.54
C GLN A 160 23.42 -3.54 4.87
N SER A 161 23.19 -2.81 5.97
CA SER A 161 23.05 -3.40 7.31
C SER A 161 21.69 -4.05 7.57
N ASN A 162 20.70 -3.83 6.69
CA ASN A 162 19.34 -4.34 6.82
C ASN A 162 18.87 -5.11 5.55
N PRO A 163 19.59 -6.17 5.14
CA PRO A 163 19.31 -6.89 3.91
C PRO A 163 17.93 -7.57 3.95
N GLY A 164 17.16 -7.43 2.88
CA GLY A 164 15.87 -8.10 2.71
C GLY A 164 14.70 -7.49 3.49
N VAL A 165 14.93 -6.38 4.21
CA VAL A 165 13.87 -5.65 4.92
C VAL A 165 13.75 -4.19 4.46
N VAL A 166 14.82 -3.55 3.99
CA VAL A 166 14.77 -2.27 3.30
C VAL A 166 14.42 -2.52 1.84
N SER A 167 13.21 -2.12 1.42
CA SER A 167 12.69 -2.31 0.05
C SER A 167 13.09 -1.17 -0.89
N GLY A 168 13.46 -0.01 -0.35
CA GLY A 168 13.79 1.17 -1.13
C GLY A 168 13.99 2.39 -0.26
N MET A 169 13.97 3.54 -0.89
CA MET A 169 14.04 4.84 -0.23
C MET A 169 12.75 5.63 -0.45
N LYS A 170 12.46 6.56 0.45
CA LYS A 170 11.31 7.48 0.38
C LYS A 170 11.78 8.92 0.36
N LEU A 171 11.29 9.66 -0.65
CA LEU A 171 11.35 11.12 -0.69
C LEU A 171 9.94 11.69 -0.60
N ARG A 172 9.75 12.77 0.17
CA ARG A 172 8.54 13.58 0.13
C ARG A 172 8.84 14.95 -0.47
N LEU A 173 8.19 15.26 -1.57
CA LEU A 173 8.28 16.59 -2.20
C LEU A 173 7.32 17.55 -1.52
N VAL A 174 7.64 17.93 -0.28
CA VAL A 174 6.80 18.79 0.56
C VAL A 174 7.64 19.85 1.27
N GLY A 175 7.03 21.00 1.50
CA GLY A 175 7.60 22.06 2.31
C GLY A 175 8.38 23.12 1.54
N PRO A 176 8.71 24.23 2.23
CA PRO A 176 9.25 25.43 1.59
C PRO A 176 10.63 25.23 0.94
N PHE A 177 11.47 24.37 1.50
CA PHE A 177 12.79 24.08 0.91
C PHE A 177 12.65 23.36 -0.45
N VAL A 178 11.75 22.37 -0.54
CA VAL A 178 11.45 21.67 -1.80
C VAL A 178 10.86 22.63 -2.84
N ALA A 179 10.04 23.57 -2.45
CA ALA A 179 9.50 24.58 -3.35
C ALA A 179 10.55 25.53 -3.94
N GLN A 180 11.72 25.64 -3.31
CA GLN A 180 12.85 26.47 -3.77
C GLN A 180 13.93 25.66 -4.49
N ALA A 181 14.26 24.46 -4.02
CA ALA A 181 15.39 23.65 -4.42
C ALA A 181 14.98 22.22 -4.86
N GLY A 182 13.73 22.04 -5.33
CA GLY A 182 13.17 20.72 -5.59
C GLY A 182 13.96 19.87 -6.56
N GLU A 183 14.49 20.43 -7.63
CA GLU A 183 15.34 19.71 -8.58
C GLU A 183 16.61 19.16 -7.90
N GLN A 184 17.29 19.98 -7.09
CA GLN A 184 18.50 19.58 -6.36
C GLN A 184 18.19 18.50 -5.31
N VAL A 185 17.02 18.58 -4.65
CA VAL A 185 16.57 17.56 -3.70
C VAL A 185 16.29 16.24 -4.42
N ILE A 186 15.64 16.29 -5.60
CA ILE A 186 15.38 15.12 -6.44
C ILE A 186 16.69 14.46 -6.87
N ASP A 187 17.63 15.23 -7.38
CA ASP A 187 18.93 14.72 -7.83
C ASP A 187 19.70 14.07 -6.70
N ALA A 188 19.77 14.70 -5.53
CA ALA A 188 20.44 14.15 -4.36
C ALA A 188 19.77 12.85 -3.88
N ALA A 189 18.43 12.79 -3.84
CA ALA A 189 17.69 11.59 -3.44
C ALA A 189 17.89 10.44 -4.44
N ILE A 190 17.84 10.71 -5.74
CA ILE A 190 18.11 9.72 -6.79
C ILE A 190 19.54 9.20 -6.68
N GLN A 191 20.52 10.10 -6.54
CA GLN A 191 21.92 9.70 -6.37
C GLN A 191 22.10 8.79 -5.14
N ALA A 192 21.48 9.12 -4.01
CA ALA A 192 21.52 8.30 -2.81
C ALA A 192 20.88 6.92 -3.05
N ALA A 193 19.71 6.86 -3.71
CA ALA A 193 19.01 5.60 -4.02
C ALA A 193 19.85 4.71 -4.96
N ARG A 194 20.44 5.29 -6.02
CA ARG A 194 21.30 4.54 -6.94
C ARG A 194 22.58 4.06 -6.27
N ARG A 195 23.19 4.87 -5.36
CA ARG A 195 24.34 4.46 -4.54
C ARG A 195 23.99 3.28 -3.63
N ALA A 196 22.80 3.28 -3.04
CA ALA A 196 22.31 2.19 -2.22
C ALA A 196 21.76 0.99 -3.03
N SER A 197 21.68 1.11 -4.37
CA SER A 197 21.12 0.09 -5.27
C SER A 197 19.69 -0.33 -4.94
N VAL A 198 18.84 0.63 -4.57
CA VAL A 198 17.43 0.42 -4.24
C VAL A 198 16.53 1.41 -5.00
N PRO A 199 15.24 1.08 -5.22
CA PRO A 199 14.30 2.00 -5.85
C PRO A 199 13.98 3.19 -4.94
N LEU A 200 13.50 4.29 -5.55
CA LEU A 200 13.02 5.47 -4.87
C LEU A 200 11.50 5.60 -5.01
N MET A 201 10.78 5.69 -3.87
CA MET A 201 9.37 6.06 -3.83
C MET A 201 9.28 7.57 -3.55
N VAL A 202 8.55 8.29 -4.40
CA VAL A 202 8.41 9.75 -4.27
C VAL A 202 6.96 10.14 -4.04
N HIS A 203 6.72 10.83 -2.92
CA HIS A 203 5.45 11.48 -2.58
C HIS A 203 5.34 12.80 -3.34
N ILE A 204 4.30 12.97 -4.13
CA ILE A 204 3.92 14.23 -4.78
C ILE A 204 2.68 14.83 -4.12
N GLY A 205 2.54 16.16 -4.21
CA GLY A 205 1.45 16.89 -3.59
C GLY A 205 1.83 17.49 -2.25
N ASP A 206 2.07 18.81 -2.22
CA ASP A 206 2.46 19.51 -1.00
C ASP A 206 1.29 19.61 -0.03
N LEU A 207 1.46 19.07 1.17
CA LEU A 207 0.48 19.10 2.25
C LEU A 207 0.57 20.39 3.10
N PHE A 208 1.65 21.14 2.95
CA PHE A 208 1.98 22.32 3.77
C PHE A 208 1.93 23.61 2.96
N ALA A 209 1.26 23.58 1.81
CA ALA A 209 1.17 24.71 0.89
C ALA A 209 0.77 25.99 1.63
N ALA A 210 1.72 26.91 1.77
CA ALA A 210 1.43 28.29 2.10
C ALA A 210 0.61 28.90 0.96
N GLN A 211 -0.21 29.90 1.28
CA GLN A 211 -0.93 30.66 0.26
C GLN A 211 0.03 31.64 -0.47
N GLU A 212 1.05 31.08 -1.10
CA GLU A 212 2.00 31.86 -1.88
C GLU A 212 1.55 31.92 -3.34
N PRO A 213 1.53 33.11 -3.94
CA PRO A 213 1.41 33.22 -5.39
C PRO A 213 2.47 32.37 -6.08
N ASP A 214 2.12 31.70 -7.16
CA ASP A 214 3.03 30.84 -7.94
C ASP A 214 3.50 29.50 -7.30
N LEU A 215 3.13 29.18 -6.08
CA LEU A 215 3.54 27.92 -5.45
C LEU A 215 3.07 26.70 -6.28
N ASP A 216 1.82 26.73 -6.76
CA ASP A 216 1.28 25.64 -7.58
C ASP A 216 2.09 25.44 -8.85
N ARG A 217 2.44 26.52 -9.54
CA ARG A 217 3.26 26.48 -10.74
C ARG A 217 4.69 25.95 -10.47
N ARG A 218 5.30 26.38 -9.36
CA ARG A 218 6.65 25.89 -8.98
C ARG A 218 6.61 24.40 -8.64
N MET A 219 5.65 23.97 -7.82
CA MET A 219 5.52 22.58 -7.42
C MET A 219 5.15 21.66 -8.59
N LEU A 220 4.36 22.14 -9.56
CA LEU A 220 4.12 21.41 -10.80
C LEU A 220 5.39 21.25 -11.63
N ALA A 221 6.22 22.30 -11.73
CA ALA A 221 7.52 22.22 -12.42
C ALA A 221 8.46 21.21 -11.72
N VAL A 222 8.48 21.15 -10.40
CA VAL A 222 9.23 20.13 -9.64
C VAL A 222 8.73 18.73 -9.96
N THR A 223 7.40 18.53 -10.04
CA THR A 223 6.82 17.23 -10.42
C THR A 223 7.11 16.87 -11.88
N GLU A 224 7.08 17.84 -12.78
CA GLU A 224 7.48 17.66 -14.18
C GLU A 224 8.93 17.22 -14.29
N TYR A 225 9.85 17.90 -13.60
CA TYR A 225 11.25 17.51 -13.51
C TYR A 225 11.43 16.09 -12.99
N LEU A 226 10.77 15.75 -11.85
CA LEU A 226 10.78 14.43 -11.26
C LEU A 226 10.41 13.33 -12.26
N LEU A 227 9.33 13.54 -13.01
CA LEU A 227 8.85 12.55 -13.99
C LEU A 227 9.88 12.26 -15.08
N GLY A 228 10.74 13.24 -15.40
CA GLY A 228 11.86 13.05 -16.30
C GLY A 228 13.03 12.24 -15.72
N GLN A 229 13.18 12.21 -14.39
CA GLN A 229 14.31 11.61 -13.69
C GLN A 229 14.04 10.19 -13.17
N LEU A 230 12.78 9.83 -12.89
CA LEU A 230 12.42 8.50 -12.41
C LEU A 230 12.68 7.42 -13.45
N ASP A 231 13.12 6.24 -12.99
CA ASP A 231 13.50 5.10 -13.82
C ASP A 231 12.81 3.80 -13.34
N ALA A 232 13.11 2.70 -14.02
CA ALA A 232 12.50 1.39 -13.76
C ALA A 232 12.60 0.97 -12.29
N GLY A 233 11.45 0.63 -11.70
CA GLY A 233 11.31 0.23 -10.31
C GLY A 233 11.08 1.39 -9.33
N ASP A 234 11.34 2.64 -9.72
CA ASP A 234 10.95 3.79 -8.90
C ASP A 234 9.42 3.92 -8.85
N ILE A 235 8.92 4.55 -7.80
CA ILE A 235 7.48 4.64 -7.52
C ILE A 235 7.08 6.11 -7.37
N LEU A 236 6.14 6.55 -8.19
CA LEU A 236 5.43 7.81 -7.98
C LEU A 236 4.19 7.52 -7.14
N THR A 237 4.15 7.96 -5.88
CA THR A 237 2.99 7.73 -5.00
C THR A 237 2.12 8.96 -4.84
N HIS A 238 0.85 8.74 -4.51
CA HIS A 238 -0.23 9.74 -4.42
C HIS A 238 -0.72 10.25 -5.78
N LEU A 239 -0.82 9.36 -6.76
CA LEU A 239 -1.27 9.71 -8.11
C LEU A 239 -2.58 10.51 -8.12
N CYS A 240 -3.50 10.19 -7.21
CA CYS A 240 -4.83 10.81 -7.13
C CYS A 240 -4.91 11.98 -6.15
N THR A 241 -3.76 12.57 -5.76
CA THR A 241 -3.76 13.71 -4.83
C THR A 241 -4.37 14.98 -5.46
N PRO A 242 -5.25 15.67 -4.72
CA PRO A 242 -5.77 16.99 -5.13
C PRO A 242 -4.87 18.15 -4.66
N SER A 243 -3.73 17.86 -4.03
CA SER A 243 -2.84 18.86 -3.43
C SER A 243 -1.96 19.56 -4.47
N VAL A 244 -1.40 20.70 -4.08
CA VAL A 244 -0.48 21.51 -4.90
C VAL A 244 0.70 20.65 -5.37
N GLY A 245 1.08 20.73 -6.65
CA GLY A 245 2.11 19.88 -7.24
C GLY A 245 1.64 18.46 -7.59
N GLY A 246 0.40 18.11 -7.27
CA GLY A 246 -0.18 16.83 -7.69
C GLY A 246 -0.54 16.80 -9.18
N VAL A 247 -0.38 15.65 -9.82
CA VAL A 247 -0.70 15.48 -11.25
C VAL A 247 -2.18 15.74 -11.58
N GLY A 248 -3.08 15.56 -10.63
CA GLY A 248 -4.49 15.91 -10.79
C GLY A 248 -4.75 17.40 -11.03
N ARG A 249 -3.87 18.28 -10.56
CA ARG A 249 -4.00 19.74 -10.76
C ARG A 249 -3.45 20.21 -12.11
N SER A 250 -2.64 19.41 -12.77
CA SER A 250 -2.07 19.73 -14.09
C SER A 250 -3.07 19.57 -15.25
N GLY A 251 -4.27 19.09 -14.96
CA GLY A 251 -5.20 18.65 -16.01
C GLY A 251 -4.58 17.52 -16.81
N ARG A 252 -4.27 17.77 -18.11
CA ARG A 252 -3.61 16.76 -18.98
C ARG A 252 -2.16 17.11 -19.32
N GLN A 253 -1.63 18.17 -18.77
CA GLN A 253 -0.29 18.68 -19.12
C GLN A 253 0.79 17.62 -18.85
N LEU A 254 0.69 16.89 -17.72
CA LEU A 254 1.68 15.89 -17.32
C LEU A 254 1.39 14.47 -17.86
N ASP A 255 0.25 14.23 -18.54
CA ASP A 255 -0.10 12.89 -19.04
C ASP A 255 0.98 12.27 -19.96
N PRO A 256 1.59 13.00 -20.92
CA PRO A 256 2.65 12.43 -21.75
C PRO A 256 3.89 12.02 -20.94
N LEU A 257 4.25 12.78 -19.91
CA LEU A 257 5.39 12.48 -19.04
C LEU A 257 5.10 11.30 -18.13
N LEU A 258 3.89 11.19 -17.60
CA LEU A 258 3.43 10.02 -16.82
C LEU A 258 3.47 8.74 -17.67
N GLN A 259 2.99 8.81 -18.90
CA GLN A 259 3.06 7.68 -19.83
C GLN A 259 4.50 7.30 -20.18
N ALA A 260 5.36 8.29 -20.40
CA ALA A 260 6.78 8.07 -20.65
C ALA A 260 7.49 7.46 -19.43
N ALA A 261 7.23 7.95 -18.22
CA ALA A 261 7.74 7.38 -16.97
C ALA A 261 7.28 5.93 -16.80
N ARG A 262 6.00 5.66 -16.99
CA ARG A 262 5.45 4.30 -16.94
C ARG A 262 6.09 3.36 -17.99
N SER A 263 6.31 3.85 -19.20
CA SER A 263 6.99 3.09 -20.26
C SER A 263 8.44 2.75 -19.92
N ARG A 264 9.10 3.55 -19.08
CA ARG A 264 10.42 3.24 -18.52
C ARG A 264 10.37 2.25 -17.36
N GLY A 265 9.17 1.90 -16.85
CA GLY A 265 8.97 0.97 -15.74
C GLY A 265 8.78 1.63 -14.38
N VAL A 266 8.47 2.93 -14.34
CA VAL A 266 8.04 3.62 -13.12
C VAL A 266 6.67 3.12 -12.71
N VAL A 267 6.49 2.80 -11.44
CA VAL A 267 5.22 2.36 -10.85
C VAL A 267 4.41 3.58 -10.42
N LEU A 268 3.14 3.63 -10.82
CA LEU A 268 2.20 4.66 -10.40
C LEU A 268 1.36 4.13 -9.24
N ASP A 269 1.57 4.65 -8.04
CA ASP A 269 0.87 4.23 -6.84
C ASP A 269 -0.17 5.26 -6.39
N SER A 270 -1.34 4.79 -5.97
CA SER A 270 -2.34 5.62 -5.34
C SER A 270 -2.50 5.27 -3.87
N ALA A 271 -1.69 5.90 -3.04
CA ALA A 271 -1.83 5.87 -1.59
C ALA A 271 -2.82 6.96 -1.16
N LEU A 272 -3.80 6.60 -0.33
CA LEU A 272 -4.89 7.52 0.00
C LEU A 272 -4.54 8.52 1.09
N GLY A 273 -4.06 8.06 2.24
CA GLY A 273 -3.66 8.89 3.37
C GLY A 273 -4.76 9.85 3.86
N MET A 274 -4.32 10.81 4.66
CA MET A 274 -5.22 11.86 5.18
C MET A 274 -5.50 12.99 4.18
N GLY A 275 -4.65 13.17 3.17
CA GLY A 275 -4.67 14.33 2.26
C GLY A 275 -4.57 14.01 0.77
N ASN A 276 -4.34 12.75 0.39
CA ASN A 276 -3.79 12.42 -0.92
C ASN A 276 -4.76 11.70 -1.87
N PHE A 277 -6.06 11.71 -1.57
CA PHE A 277 -7.07 11.12 -2.43
C PHE A 277 -8.24 12.08 -2.65
N GLY A 278 -8.39 12.59 -3.89
CA GLY A 278 -9.57 13.32 -4.34
C GLY A 278 -10.41 12.42 -5.25
N TYR A 279 -11.69 12.21 -4.91
CA TYR A 279 -12.58 11.37 -5.70
C TYR A 279 -12.72 11.86 -7.13
N GLN A 280 -12.92 13.17 -7.32
CA GLN A 280 -13.05 13.75 -8.67
C GLN A 280 -11.76 13.57 -9.47
N VAL A 281 -10.60 13.78 -8.85
CA VAL A 281 -9.28 13.57 -9.48
C VAL A 281 -9.13 12.13 -9.94
N ALA A 282 -9.42 11.17 -9.07
CA ALA A 282 -9.30 9.74 -9.38
C ALA A 282 -10.29 9.32 -10.50
N ARG A 283 -11.51 9.86 -10.51
CA ARG A 283 -12.51 9.59 -11.53
C ARG A 283 -12.10 10.15 -12.89
N GLU A 284 -11.65 11.40 -12.95
CA GLU A 284 -11.16 12.01 -14.18
C GLU A 284 -9.94 11.28 -14.74
N GLN A 285 -9.03 10.81 -13.87
CA GLN A 285 -7.90 9.99 -14.28
C GLN A 285 -8.37 8.65 -14.86
N TYR A 286 -9.32 7.98 -14.22
CA TYR A 286 -9.90 6.73 -14.71
C TYR A 286 -10.57 6.91 -16.10
N GLU A 287 -11.41 7.95 -16.25
CA GLU A 287 -12.13 8.25 -17.50
C GLU A 287 -11.18 8.52 -18.70
N ARG A 288 -9.97 9.02 -18.44
CA ARG A 288 -8.93 9.25 -19.45
C ARG A 288 -7.89 8.13 -19.58
N GLY A 289 -8.09 7.02 -18.87
CA GLY A 289 -7.20 5.84 -18.94
C GLY A 289 -5.88 5.98 -18.18
N LEU A 290 -5.73 7.00 -17.34
CA LEU A 290 -4.61 7.14 -16.42
C LEU A 290 -4.94 6.37 -15.13
N VAL A 291 -4.61 5.09 -15.09
CA VAL A 291 -4.91 4.21 -13.96
C VAL A 291 -3.66 3.94 -13.12
N PRO A 292 -3.74 3.85 -11.78
CA PRO A 292 -2.61 3.45 -10.96
C PRO A 292 -2.23 1.98 -11.20
N ASP A 293 -0.97 1.66 -10.97
CA ASP A 293 -0.49 0.27 -10.98
C ASP A 293 -0.78 -0.41 -9.65
N THR A 294 -0.74 0.36 -8.54
CA THR A 294 -0.99 -0.11 -7.17
C THR A 294 -1.95 0.81 -6.41
N ILE A 295 -2.67 0.21 -5.46
CA ILE A 295 -3.48 0.90 -4.45
C ILE A 295 -2.85 0.59 -3.11
N SER A 296 -2.64 1.62 -2.29
CA SER A 296 -2.12 1.50 -0.93
C SER A 296 -2.83 2.46 0.02
N SER A 297 -2.67 2.25 1.31
CA SER A 297 -3.52 2.94 2.27
C SER A 297 -2.95 4.28 2.75
N ASP A 298 -1.65 4.38 2.95
CA ASP A 298 -1.00 5.49 3.66
C ASP A 298 -1.59 5.68 5.07
N LEU A 299 -1.88 4.55 5.75
CA LEU A 299 -2.46 4.55 7.09
C LEU A 299 -1.46 5.06 8.12
N THR A 300 -1.92 6.02 8.92
CA THR A 300 -1.24 6.57 10.09
C THR A 300 -2.13 6.47 11.32
N LEU A 301 -1.54 6.52 12.51
CA LEU A 301 -2.31 6.58 13.75
C LEU A 301 -3.05 7.94 13.84
N GLY A 302 -4.35 7.88 14.01
CA GLY A 302 -5.20 9.08 14.04
C GLY A 302 -5.59 9.60 12.66
N GLY A 303 -5.29 8.85 11.60
CA GLY A 303 -5.81 9.12 10.27
C GLY A 303 -7.33 9.13 10.27
N GLN A 304 -7.92 10.17 9.67
CA GLN A 304 -9.37 10.35 9.70
C GLN A 304 -9.98 10.07 8.33
N GLY A 305 -11.06 9.33 8.29
CA GLY A 305 -11.95 9.22 7.16
C GLY A 305 -11.78 7.97 6.31
N PHE A 306 -10.82 7.10 6.59
CA PHE A 306 -10.78 5.74 6.05
C PHE A 306 -9.91 4.85 6.94
N HIS A 307 -9.97 3.54 6.74
CA HIS A 307 -9.70 2.70 7.87
C HIS A 307 -9.01 1.38 7.55
N SER A 308 -8.94 1.00 6.27
CA SER A 308 -8.27 -0.24 5.85
C SER A 308 -7.91 -0.19 4.36
N LEU A 309 -6.96 -1.02 3.95
CA LEU A 309 -6.67 -1.23 2.53
C LEU A 309 -7.91 -1.72 1.76
N MET A 310 -8.76 -2.55 2.38
CA MET A 310 -9.99 -3.01 1.73
C MET A 310 -10.99 -1.88 1.49
N GLU A 311 -11.07 -0.89 2.37
CA GLU A 311 -11.88 0.31 2.10
C GLU A 311 -11.30 1.15 0.97
N CYS A 312 -9.97 1.24 0.86
CA CYS A 312 -9.32 1.87 -0.29
C CYS A 312 -9.70 1.14 -1.59
N MET A 313 -9.63 -0.20 -1.60
CA MET A 313 -10.07 -1.01 -2.75
C MET A 313 -11.53 -0.74 -3.10
N ALA A 314 -12.44 -0.69 -2.11
CA ALA A 314 -13.87 -0.40 -2.32
C ALA A 314 -14.11 1.01 -2.89
N LYS A 315 -13.31 2.03 -2.50
CA LYS A 315 -13.35 3.37 -3.10
C LYS A 315 -12.97 3.35 -4.58
N PHE A 316 -11.99 2.55 -4.97
CA PHE A 316 -11.64 2.37 -6.38
C PHE A 316 -12.74 1.61 -7.15
N MET A 317 -13.38 0.61 -6.54
CA MET A 317 -14.55 -0.03 -7.15
C MET A 317 -15.71 0.97 -7.36
N ALA A 318 -15.90 1.94 -6.47
CA ALA A 318 -16.89 3.01 -6.63
C ALA A 318 -16.55 3.99 -7.78
N ILE A 319 -15.29 4.06 -8.22
CA ILE A 319 -14.88 4.81 -9.41
C ILE A 319 -15.21 4.06 -10.70
N GLY A 320 -15.18 2.71 -10.68
CA GLY A 320 -15.45 1.87 -11.86
C GLY A 320 -14.49 0.69 -12.05
N TYR A 321 -13.51 0.52 -11.17
CA TYR A 321 -12.61 -0.64 -11.21
C TYR A 321 -13.35 -1.92 -10.81
N SER A 322 -13.04 -3.03 -11.46
CA SER A 322 -13.56 -4.35 -11.08
C SER A 322 -12.87 -4.88 -9.81
N LEU A 323 -13.47 -5.90 -9.16
CA LEU A 323 -12.81 -6.62 -8.07
C LEU A 323 -11.44 -7.18 -8.51
N ALA A 324 -11.37 -7.75 -9.72
CA ALA A 324 -10.13 -8.31 -10.26
C ALA A 324 -9.04 -7.23 -10.42
N ASP A 325 -9.41 -6.00 -10.81
CA ASP A 325 -8.46 -4.90 -10.93
C ASP A 325 -7.89 -4.51 -9.57
N VAL A 326 -8.75 -4.26 -8.57
CA VAL A 326 -8.28 -3.84 -7.24
C VAL A 326 -7.51 -4.96 -6.52
N VAL A 327 -7.86 -6.23 -6.74
CA VAL A 327 -7.06 -7.37 -6.26
C VAL A 327 -5.70 -7.42 -6.96
N ARG A 328 -5.65 -7.22 -8.28
CA ARG A 328 -4.38 -7.15 -9.03
C ARG A 328 -3.45 -6.07 -8.47
N MET A 329 -4.00 -4.88 -8.23
CA MET A 329 -3.26 -3.70 -7.75
C MET A 329 -2.72 -3.89 -6.32
N THR A 330 -3.40 -4.68 -5.50
CA THR A 330 -3.01 -4.93 -4.10
C THR A 330 -2.36 -6.30 -3.87
N THR A 331 -2.09 -7.06 -4.93
CA THR A 331 -1.42 -8.37 -4.85
C THR A 331 -0.23 -8.44 -5.79
N VAL A 332 -0.40 -8.91 -7.03
CA VAL A 332 0.71 -9.16 -7.96
C VAL A 332 1.47 -7.89 -8.33
N ASN A 333 0.78 -6.76 -8.55
CA ASN A 333 1.42 -5.49 -8.87
C ASN A 333 2.19 -4.94 -7.66
N ALA A 334 1.56 -4.95 -6.46
CA ALA A 334 2.22 -4.51 -5.23
C ALA A 334 3.41 -5.41 -4.87
N ALA A 335 3.31 -6.74 -5.11
CA ALA A 335 4.44 -7.66 -4.94
C ALA A 335 5.60 -7.33 -5.88
N ALA A 336 5.31 -7.01 -7.14
CA ALA A 336 6.33 -6.61 -8.12
C ALA A 336 7.02 -5.31 -7.69
N ALA A 337 6.25 -4.29 -7.32
CA ALA A 337 6.75 -2.99 -6.85
C ALA A 337 7.60 -3.11 -5.58
N ALA A 338 7.26 -4.05 -4.68
CA ALA A 338 8.01 -4.31 -3.44
C ALA A 338 9.23 -5.21 -3.62
N GLY A 339 9.54 -5.70 -4.83
CA GLY A 339 10.59 -6.68 -5.06
C GLY A 339 10.25 -8.10 -4.58
N LEU A 340 8.97 -8.40 -4.34
CA LEU A 340 8.48 -9.67 -3.78
C LEU A 340 7.85 -10.61 -4.81
N ALA A 341 7.94 -10.33 -6.10
CA ALA A 341 7.24 -11.06 -7.16
C ALA A 341 7.47 -12.59 -7.13
N GLN A 342 8.65 -13.04 -6.65
CA GLN A 342 8.97 -14.47 -6.55
C GLN A 342 8.36 -15.14 -5.31
N THR A 343 7.97 -14.39 -4.28
CA THR A 343 7.56 -14.93 -2.97
C THR A 343 6.12 -14.59 -2.57
N ALA A 344 5.54 -13.53 -3.13
CA ALA A 344 4.20 -13.04 -2.78
C ALA A 344 3.38 -12.68 -4.03
N GLY A 345 2.12 -12.28 -3.83
CA GLY A 345 1.24 -11.73 -4.86
C GLY A 345 0.57 -12.74 -5.78
N ALA A 346 0.75 -14.06 -5.56
CA ALA A 346 0.09 -15.10 -6.35
C ALA A 346 -0.10 -16.39 -5.55
N LEU A 347 -1.16 -17.12 -5.82
CA LEU A 347 -1.46 -18.44 -5.26
C LEU A 347 -0.85 -19.54 -6.15
N ALA A 348 0.29 -20.09 -5.75
CA ALA A 348 0.94 -21.16 -6.48
C ALA A 348 1.52 -22.21 -5.54
N VAL A 349 1.47 -23.48 -5.95
CA VAL A 349 2.08 -24.59 -5.21
C VAL A 349 3.56 -24.30 -4.95
N GLY A 350 4.00 -24.53 -3.73
CA GLY A 350 5.35 -24.25 -3.24
C GLY A 350 5.58 -22.82 -2.72
N ARG A 351 4.71 -21.85 -3.02
CA ARG A 351 4.80 -20.49 -2.46
C ARG A 351 4.36 -20.47 -0.99
N THR A 352 4.84 -19.49 -0.26
CA THR A 352 4.33 -19.19 1.09
C THR A 352 2.81 -19.06 1.05
N ALA A 353 2.12 -19.70 1.98
CA ALA A 353 0.67 -19.63 2.09
C ALA A 353 0.27 -18.30 2.74
N ASP A 354 0.37 -17.22 1.97
CA ASP A 354 -0.13 -15.88 2.29
C ASP A 354 -1.42 -15.69 1.48
N ILE A 355 -2.57 -15.72 2.17
CA ILE A 355 -3.89 -15.76 1.55
C ILE A 355 -4.83 -14.80 2.29
N THR A 356 -5.63 -14.08 1.54
CA THR A 356 -6.74 -13.29 2.09
C THR A 356 -8.07 -13.92 1.70
N ILE A 357 -8.94 -14.12 2.69
CA ILE A 357 -10.33 -14.49 2.49
C ILE A 357 -11.16 -13.26 2.80
N LEU A 358 -11.91 -12.80 1.80
CA LEU A 358 -12.72 -11.57 1.92
C LEU A 358 -14.14 -11.80 1.42
N ASP A 359 -15.07 -11.01 1.93
CA ASP A 359 -16.43 -10.89 1.41
C ASP A 359 -16.57 -9.57 0.65
N VAL A 360 -17.23 -9.65 -0.52
CA VAL A 360 -17.78 -8.52 -1.27
C VAL A 360 -19.25 -8.42 -0.93
N THR A 361 -19.65 -7.34 -0.31
CA THR A 361 -21.03 -7.07 0.05
C THR A 361 -21.63 -6.04 -0.89
N GLU A 362 -22.74 -6.36 -1.51
CA GLU A 362 -23.51 -5.40 -2.30
C GLU A 362 -24.38 -4.52 -1.41
N GLY A 363 -24.48 -3.25 -1.74
CA GLY A 363 -25.29 -2.27 -1.00
C GLY A 363 -25.11 -0.87 -1.55
N ASP A 364 -25.73 0.09 -0.89
CA ASP A 364 -25.53 1.52 -1.17
C ASP A 364 -24.63 2.09 -0.07
N PHE A 365 -23.32 2.10 -0.33
CA PHE A 365 -22.34 2.57 0.64
C PHE A 365 -21.97 4.03 0.40
N ARG A 366 -21.71 4.74 1.50
CA ARG A 366 -21.22 6.10 1.50
C ARG A 366 -19.73 6.10 1.78
N PHE A 367 -18.98 6.71 0.88
CA PHE A 367 -17.55 6.96 1.05
C PHE A 367 -17.28 8.46 1.20
N THR A 368 -16.13 8.78 1.77
CA THR A 368 -15.64 10.14 1.90
C THR A 368 -14.20 10.19 1.40
N ASP A 369 -13.87 11.20 0.60
CA ASP A 369 -12.49 11.45 0.21
C ASP A 369 -11.75 12.33 1.22
N THR A 370 -10.49 12.66 0.92
CA THR A 370 -9.65 13.46 1.83
C THR A 370 -10.02 14.96 1.84
N ARG A 371 -10.85 15.41 0.91
CA ARG A 371 -11.45 16.75 0.90
C ARG A 371 -12.81 16.80 1.59
N LYS A 372 -13.23 15.66 2.19
CA LYS A 372 -14.55 15.48 2.80
C LYS A 372 -15.72 15.52 1.80
N GLU A 373 -15.42 15.33 0.51
CA GLU A 373 -16.45 15.09 -0.47
C GLU A 373 -16.99 13.68 -0.31
N THR A 374 -18.33 13.55 -0.36
CA THR A 374 -18.98 12.24 -0.23
C THR A 374 -19.37 11.72 -1.60
N PHE A 375 -19.21 10.41 -1.78
CA PHE A 375 -19.63 9.70 -2.98
C PHE A 375 -20.19 8.34 -2.63
N SER A 376 -20.93 7.72 -3.54
CA SER A 376 -21.59 6.45 -3.32
C SER A 376 -20.89 5.34 -4.09
N GLY A 377 -20.93 4.13 -3.55
CA GLY A 377 -20.50 2.91 -4.21
C GLY A 377 -21.41 1.74 -3.91
N ARG A 378 -21.38 0.74 -4.79
CA ARG A 378 -22.26 -0.43 -4.72
C ARG A 378 -21.65 -1.61 -3.95
N HIS A 379 -20.37 -1.54 -3.59
CA HIS A 379 -19.65 -2.64 -2.97
C HIS A 379 -18.90 -2.17 -1.73
N GLY A 380 -19.00 -2.96 -0.67
CA GLY A 380 -18.14 -2.90 0.51
C GLY A 380 -17.32 -4.18 0.63
N LEU A 381 -16.08 -4.06 1.08
CA LEU A 381 -15.19 -5.20 1.28
C LEU A 381 -14.92 -5.38 2.77
N ARG A 382 -14.87 -6.63 3.23
CA ARG A 382 -14.48 -6.97 4.61
C ARG A 382 -13.62 -8.21 4.66
N PRO A 383 -12.64 -8.29 5.56
CA PRO A 383 -11.87 -9.50 5.78
C PRO A 383 -12.75 -10.58 6.47
N VAL A 384 -12.54 -11.83 6.08
CA VAL A 384 -13.14 -13.00 6.74
C VAL A 384 -12.08 -13.76 7.53
N HIS A 385 -10.94 -14.02 6.87
CA HIS A 385 -9.73 -14.58 7.49
C HIS A 385 -8.49 -14.12 6.71
N THR A 386 -7.37 -14.15 7.40
CA THR A 386 -6.04 -14.02 6.80
C THR A 386 -5.28 -15.31 7.06
N VAL A 387 -4.61 -15.84 6.05
CA VAL A 387 -3.62 -16.89 6.24
C VAL A 387 -2.25 -16.28 6.01
N ARG A 388 -1.38 -16.36 7.00
CA ARG A 388 -0.02 -15.83 6.94
C ARG A 388 0.98 -16.95 7.23
N ALA A 389 1.79 -17.31 6.20
CA ALA A 389 2.71 -18.44 6.27
C ALA A 389 2.03 -19.72 6.79
N GLY A 390 0.79 -19.98 6.32
CA GLY A 390 -0.01 -21.14 6.68
C GLY A 390 -0.80 -21.02 8.00
N GLU A 391 -0.60 -19.98 8.78
CA GLU A 391 -1.36 -19.74 10.00
C GLU A 391 -2.68 -19.01 9.71
N LEU A 392 -3.79 -19.60 10.13
CA LEU A 392 -5.13 -19.01 10.00
C LEU A 392 -5.40 -18.01 11.11
N ILE A 393 -5.75 -16.78 10.72
CA ILE A 393 -5.94 -15.65 11.63
C ILE A 393 -7.33 -15.06 11.41
N ALA A 394 -8.09 -14.91 12.49
CA ALA A 394 -9.37 -14.21 12.45
C ALA A 394 -9.13 -12.68 12.39
N PRO A 395 -9.98 -11.93 11.67
CA PRO A 395 -9.91 -10.48 11.68
C PRO A 395 -10.30 -9.94 13.06
N ARG A 396 -9.90 -8.70 13.35
CA ARG A 396 -10.45 -7.94 14.47
C ARG A 396 -11.91 -7.51 14.22
N TRP A 397 -12.57 -6.94 15.23
CA TRP A 397 -13.75 -6.11 14.99
C TRP A 397 -13.37 -4.96 14.07
N GLY A 398 -14.29 -4.58 13.18
CA GLY A 398 -13.98 -3.64 12.10
C GLY A 398 -13.46 -2.28 12.56
N THR A 399 -13.10 -1.50 11.60
CA THR A 399 -12.48 -0.18 11.73
C THR A 399 -13.51 0.92 12.02
N HIS A 400 -14.76 0.70 11.66
CA HIS A 400 -15.88 1.57 12.04
C HIS A 400 -16.50 1.13 13.37
N PRO A 401 -17.17 2.01 14.12
CA PRO A 401 -17.86 1.63 15.34
C PRO A 401 -18.88 0.50 15.17
N TRP A 402 -19.39 0.32 13.95
CA TRP A 402 -20.38 -0.70 13.58
C TRP A 402 -19.79 -1.88 12.77
N GLY A 403 -18.48 -1.98 12.60
CA GLY A 403 -17.79 -3.07 11.92
C GLY A 403 -16.89 -2.65 10.75
N TRP A 404 -16.76 -3.52 9.73
CA TRP A 404 -15.82 -3.31 8.61
C TRP A 404 -16.37 -2.46 7.46
N LEU A 405 -17.68 -2.56 7.23
CA LEU A 405 -18.27 -1.94 6.05
C LEU A 405 -18.49 -0.44 6.25
N PRO A 406 -18.34 0.36 5.20
CA PRO A 406 -18.71 1.77 5.26
C PRO A 406 -20.19 1.98 5.59
N GLU A 407 -20.55 3.21 5.90
CA GLU A 407 -21.96 3.58 6.18
C GLU A 407 -22.81 3.33 4.94
N THR A 408 -24.04 2.80 5.15
CA THR A 408 -25.01 2.63 4.07
C THR A 408 -25.83 3.92 3.86
N THR A 409 -26.03 4.31 2.58
CA THR A 409 -26.90 5.43 2.22
C THR A 409 -28.35 5.00 2.25
N GLY A 410 -28.97 4.97 3.38
CA GLY A 410 -30.38 4.63 3.45
C GLY A 410 -30.71 3.70 4.60
N LYS A 411 -30.70 4.29 5.75
CA LYS A 411 -31.56 4.15 6.94
C LYS A 411 -30.83 4.77 8.10
N SER A 412 -31.13 6.02 8.44
CA SER A 412 -31.15 6.37 9.85
C SER A 412 -32.10 5.38 10.51
N ALA A 413 -31.57 4.53 11.37
CA ALA A 413 -32.37 3.75 12.27
C ALA A 413 -33.05 4.67 13.28
#